data_c9177c88ba27c2b4fe1eda588721d0bf
#
_entry.id   c9177c88ba27c2b4fe1eda588721d0bf
#
_cell.length_a   1.000
_cell.length_b   1.000
_cell.length_c   1.000
_cell.angle_alpha   90.00
_cell.angle_beta   90.00
_cell.angle_gamma   90.00
#
_symmetry.space_group_name_H-M   'P 1'
#
loop_
_entity.id
_entity.type
_entity.pdbx_description
1 polymer ?
#
loop_
_entity_poly.entity_id
_entity_poly.type
_entity_poly.pdbx_seq_one_letter_code
_entity_poly.pdbx_strand_id
1 'polypeptide(L)'
;MVTVRDPDGEILFSDAVTFLPQDNTYSSTGAIKVPAADPGLGFAGGFLPTLTFDPELGPTSAFPGLVDPALVLTAFEGDLYPEGRAQSVFSLETDTMEQVMQEDGSPTRLLVRPGEVVELPGARGTLELESVVRWGGLLVRHDPGRIPALLSAAAAMVGLLLMLGVRRRRVFVRVEPPAGERRHTGITVAALPKGTDPGLEDLADQVLDQIVQAAGGRATQKDGTV
;
A
#
# COMPACT_ATOMS: atom_id res chain seq x y z
N MET A 1 -20.99 -13.32 -18.48
CA MET A 1 -22.35 -12.79 -18.60
C MET A 1 -23.29 -13.78 -17.93
N VAL A 2 -24.08 -13.31 -16.99
CA VAL A 2 -25.06 -14.12 -16.25
C VAL A 2 -26.42 -13.51 -16.41
N THR A 3 -27.41 -14.34 -16.69
CA THR A 3 -28.81 -13.92 -16.81
C THR A 3 -29.66 -14.70 -15.83
N VAL A 4 -30.49 -13.99 -15.06
CA VAL A 4 -31.49 -14.58 -14.15
C VAL A 4 -32.86 -14.15 -14.61
N ARG A 5 -33.75 -15.11 -14.73
CA ARG A 5 -35.13 -14.92 -15.12
C ARG A 5 -36.07 -15.39 -14.05
N ASP A 6 -37.22 -14.76 -13.96
CA ASP A 6 -38.33 -15.21 -13.10
C ASP A 6 -39.04 -16.47 -13.69
N PRO A 7 -39.99 -17.06 -12.98
CA PRO A 7 -40.78 -18.20 -13.47
C PRO A 7 -41.59 -17.91 -14.74
N ASP A 8 -41.92 -16.65 -15.00
CA ASP A 8 -42.67 -16.23 -16.18
C ASP A 8 -41.75 -15.94 -17.40
N GLY A 9 -40.42 -16.04 -17.18
CA GLY A 9 -39.38 -15.82 -18.19
C GLY A 9 -38.95 -14.35 -18.36
N GLU A 10 -39.38 -13.45 -17.49
CA GLU A 10 -38.92 -12.06 -17.45
C GLU A 10 -37.49 -11.97 -16.93
N ILE A 11 -36.67 -11.11 -17.53
CA ILE A 11 -35.26 -10.93 -17.11
C ILE A 11 -35.23 -10.05 -15.87
N LEU A 12 -34.85 -10.63 -14.75
CA LEU A 12 -34.60 -9.94 -13.48
C LEU A 12 -33.19 -9.35 -13.39
N PHE A 13 -32.21 -10.03 -14.03
CA PHE A 13 -30.82 -9.62 -14.08
C PHE A 13 -30.15 -10.14 -15.34
N SER A 14 -29.37 -9.30 -16.01
CA SER A 14 -28.51 -9.72 -17.13
C SER A 14 -27.30 -8.78 -17.20
N ASP A 15 -26.15 -9.21 -16.70
CA ASP A 15 -24.93 -8.41 -16.69
C ASP A 15 -23.67 -9.28 -16.56
N ALA A 16 -22.52 -8.63 -16.75
CA ALA A 16 -21.20 -9.23 -16.50
C ALA A 16 -20.85 -9.14 -15.01
N VAL A 17 -20.83 -10.29 -14.34
CA VAL A 17 -20.44 -10.37 -12.93
C VAL A 17 -18.94 -10.62 -12.81
N THR A 18 -18.29 -9.87 -11.92
CA THR A 18 -16.85 -9.98 -11.68
C THR A 18 -16.56 -10.92 -10.50
N PHE A 19 -15.73 -11.92 -10.73
CA PHE A 19 -15.21 -12.82 -9.71
C PHE A 19 -13.74 -12.51 -9.42
N LEU A 20 -13.35 -12.53 -8.15
CA LEU A 20 -12.01 -12.19 -7.68
C LEU A 20 -11.15 -13.44 -7.54
N PRO A 21 -10.04 -13.58 -8.30
CA PRO A 21 -9.14 -14.72 -8.19
C PRO A 21 -8.55 -14.85 -6.79
N GLN A 22 -8.52 -16.09 -6.28
CA GLN A 22 -8.04 -16.42 -4.94
C GLN A 22 -6.71 -17.19 -4.98
N ASP A 23 -6.42 -17.88 -6.07
CA ASP A 23 -5.25 -18.75 -6.22
C ASP A 23 -4.62 -18.65 -7.61
N ASN A 24 -3.53 -19.40 -7.83
CA ASN A 24 -2.80 -19.45 -9.09
C ASN A 24 -3.53 -20.24 -10.19
N THR A 25 -4.54 -21.01 -9.86
CA THR A 25 -5.41 -21.73 -10.80
C THR A 25 -6.62 -20.90 -11.21
N TYR A 26 -6.68 -19.63 -10.73
CA TYR A 26 -7.75 -18.68 -10.93
C TYR A 26 -9.12 -19.16 -10.43
N SER A 27 -9.14 -20.07 -9.42
CA SER A 27 -10.34 -20.26 -8.63
C SER A 27 -10.74 -18.90 -8.06
N SER A 28 -11.94 -18.43 -8.40
CA SER A 28 -12.33 -17.07 -8.12
C SER A 28 -13.60 -17.04 -7.28
N THR A 29 -13.72 -16.11 -6.33
CA THR A 29 -14.93 -15.94 -5.52
C THR A 29 -15.68 -14.69 -5.94
N GLY A 30 -17.00 -14.72 -5.78
CA GLY A 30 -17.86 -13.59 -6.14
C GLY A 30 -19.30 -13.78 -5.68
N ALA A 31 -20.10 -12.78 -5.96
CA ALA A 31 -21.53 -12.78 -5.66
C ALA A 31 -22.34 -12.19 -6.82
N ILE A 32 -23.51 -12.76 -7.05
CA ILE A 32 -24.50 -12.23 -7.97
C ILE A 32 -25.67 -11.71 -7.13
N LYS A 33 -26.08 -10.47 -7.35
CA LYS A 33 -27.16 -9.82 -6.60
C LYS A 33 -28.27 -9.46 -7.57
N VAL A 34 -29.47 -9.94 -7.30
CA VAL A 34 -30.67 -9.75 -8.12
C VAL A 34 -31.72 -9.00 -7.32
N PRO A 35 -31.61 -7.67 -7.21
CA PRO A 35 -32.53 -6.87 -6.41
C PRO A 35 -33.93 -6.74 -7.01
N ALA A 36 -34.09 -7.07 -8.28
CA ALA A 36 -35.40 -7.06 -8.95
C ALA A 36 -36.28 -8.27 -8.60
N ALA A 37 -35.71 -9.30 -7.95
CA ALA A 37 -36.48 -10.42 -7.39
C ALA A 37 -37.19 -10.01 -6.11
N ASP A 38 -38.38 -10.62 -5.85
CA ASP A 38 -39.14 -10.44 -4.61
C ASP A 38 -39.52 -11.83 -4.03
N PRO A 39 -38.92 -12.25 -2.90
CA PRO A 39 -37.82 -11.60 -2.17
C PRO A 39 -36.55 -11.51 -2.98
N GLY A 40 -35.66 -10.54 -2.63
CA GLY A 40 -34.38 -10.36 -3.30
C GLY A 40 -33.56 -11.66 -3.33
N LEU A 41 -32.94 -11.98 -4.48
CA LEU A 41 -32.12 -13.17 -4.67
C LEU A 41 -30.64 -12.80 -4.68
N GLY A 42 -29.83 -13.57 -3.95
CA GLY A 42 -28.40 -13.48 -3.92
C GLY A 42 -27.74 -14.83 -4.17
N PHE A 43 -26.66 -14.86 -4.92
CA PHE A 43 -25.87 -16.07 -5.12
C PHE A 43 -24.43 -15.79 -4.70
N ALA A 44 -23.92 -16.61 -3.80
CA ALA A 44 -22.53 -16.56 -3.37
C ALA A 44 -21.80 -17.84 -3.80
N GLY A 45 -20.58 -17.71 -4.24
CA GLY A 45 -19.79 -18.89 -4.64
C GLY A 45 -18.57 -18.57 -5.45
N GLY A 46 -18.20 -19.49 -6.34
CA GLY A 46 -16.97 -19.43 -7.10
C GLY A 46 -17.14 -19.66 -8.58
N PHE A 47 -16.23 -19.09 -9.33
CA PHE A 47 -15.98 -19.41 -10.73
C PHE A 47 -14.69 -20.25 -10.82
N LEU A 48 -14.77 -21.38 -11.49
CA LEU A 48 -13.69 -22.36 -11.67
C LEU A 48 -13.38 -22.46 -13.17
N PRO A 49 -12.22 -21.98 -13.63
CA PRO A 49 -11.83 -22.04 -15.06
C PRO A 49 -11.73 -23.46 -15.61
N THR A 50 -11.29 -24.41 -14.80
CA THR A 50 -11.23 -25.83 -15.16
C THR A 50 -11.67 -26.65 -13.95
N LEU A 51 -12.96 -26.99 -13.93
CA LEU A 51 -13.57 -27.70 -12.82
C LEU A 51 -12.91 -29.05 -12.58
N THR A 52 -12.56 -29.31 -11.33
CA THR A 52 -12.16 -30.61 -10.81
C THR A 52 -12.73 -30.80 -9.40
N PHE A 53 -12.77 -32.04 -8.93
CA PHE A 53 -13.23 -32.34 -7.59
C PHE A 53 -12.06 -32.88 -6.75
N ASP A 54 -11.73 -32.13 -5.73
CA ASP A 54 -10.79 -32.56 -4.70
C ASP A 54 -11.57 -33.27 -3.58
N PRO A 55 -11.09 -34.44 -3.08
CA PRO A 55 -11.80 -35.19 -2.03
C PRO A 55 -11.95 -34.45 -0.71
N GLU A 56 -11.04 -33.52 -0.40
CA GLU A 56 -11.02 -32.76 0.87
C GLU A 56 -11.63 -31.38 0.72
N LEU A 57 -11.39 -30.69 -0.39
CA LEU A 57 -11.80 -29.30 -0.64
C LEU A 57 -13.10 -29.19 -1.44
N GLY A 58 -13.52 -30.28 -2.11
CA GLY A 58 -14.66 -30.25 -3.01
C GLY A 58 -14.36 -29.67 -4.40
N PRO A 59 -15.31 -28.94 -5.01
CA PRO A 59 -15.09 -28.35 -6.34
C PRO A 59 -14.00 -27.29 -6.30
N THR A 60 -12.98 -27.44 -7.14
CA THR A 60 -11.82 -26.55 -7.26
C THR A 60 -11.39 -26.42 -8.74
N SER A 61 -10.41 -25.58 -9.04
CA SER A 61 -9.87 -25.45 -10.40
C SER A 61 -8.51 -26.13 -10.52
N ALA A 62 -8.38 -27.03 -11.49
CA ALA A 62 -7.12 -27.73 -11.77
C ALA A 62 -6.15 -26.89 -12.61
N PHE A 63 -6.65 -25.91 -13.39
CA PHE A 63 -5.86 -25.17 -14.36
C PHE A 63 -6.44 -23.78 -14.62
N PRO A 64 -5.61 -22.72 -14.81
CA PRO A 64 -6.08 -21.36 -14.99
C PRO A 64 -6.72 -21.05 -16.36
N GLY A 65 -6.63 -21.96 -17.30
CA GLY A 65 -7.28 -21.82 -18.61
C GLY A 65 -8.74 -22.26 -18.59
N LEU A 66 -9.54 -21.74 -19.51
CA LEU A 66 -10.97 -22.06 -19.66
C LEU A 66 -11.13 -23.39 -20.42
N VAL A 67 -10.89 -24.52 -19.76
CA VAL A 67 -11.01 -25.86 -20.36
C VAL A 67 -12.39 -26.48 -20.03
N ASP A 68 -12.81 -26.42 -18.78
CA ASP A 68 -14.14 -26.83 -18.30
C ASP A 68 -14.63 -25.80 -17.29
N PRO A 69 -14.98 -24.58 -17.77
CA PRO A 69 -15.41 -23.49 -16.88
C PRO A 69 -16.77 -23.78 -16.27
N ALA A 70 -16.88 -23.49 -14.96
CA ALA A 70 -18.13 -23.64 -14.23
C ALA A 70 -18.29 -22.58 -13.13
N LEU A 71 -19.54 -22.21 -12.86
CA LEU A 71 -19.94 -21.51 -11.66
C LEU A 71 -20.45 -22.53 -10.64
N VAL A 72 -19.97 -22.40 -9.40
CA VAL A 72 -20.47 -23.16 -8.26
C VAL A 72 -21.05 -22.16 -7.28
N LEU A 73 -22.37 -22.13 -7.16
CA LEU A 73 -23.09 -21.09 -6.43
C LEU A 73 -24.00 -21.71 -5.35
N THR A 74 -24.16 -20.96 -4.27
CA THR A 74 -25.20 -21.20 -3.26
C THR A 74 -26.20 -20.04 -3.33
N ALA A 75 -27.49 -20.37 -3.34
CA ALA A 75 -28.55 -19.38 -3.43
C ALA A 75 -29.05 -18.94 -2.05
N PHE A 76 -29.34 -17.66 -1.95
CA PHE A 76 -29.90 -17.01 -0.76
C PHE A 76 -31.07 -16.10 -1.17
N GLU A 77 -32.04 -15.94 -0.28
CA GLU A 77 -33.17 -15.01 -0.48
C GLU A 77 -33.29 -14.08 0.74
N GLY A 78 -33.71 -12.84 0.50
CA GLY A 78 -33.89 -11.86 1.57
C GLY A 78 -33.48 -10.45 1.16
N ASP A 79 -33.17 -9.61 2.18
CA ASP A 79 -32.75 -8.24 1.96
C ASP A 79 -31.26 -8.19 1.53
N LEU A 80 -31.03 -7.82 0.28
CA LEU A 80 -29.70 -7.69 -0.31
C LEU A 80 -28.93 -6.46 0.20
N TYR A 81 -29.63 -5.43 0.65
CA TYR A 81 -29.03 -4.17 1.06
C TYR A 81 -29.58 -3.67 2.40
N PRO A 82 -29.33 -4.41 3.50
CA PRO A 82 -29.85 -4.02 4.80
C PRO A 82 -29.44 -2.58 5.14
N GLU A 83 -30.41 -1.79 5.57
CA GLU A 83 -30.24 -0.36 5.89
C GLU A 83 -29.77 0.50 4.70
N GLY A 84 -29.88 0.01 3.44
CA GLY A 84 -29.45 0.73 2.23
C GLY A 84 -27.94 0.95 2.12
N ARG A 85 -27.13 0.17 2.86
CA ARG A 85 -25.67 0.30 2.80
C ARG A 85 -25.11 -0.34 1.54
N ALA A 86 -24.13 0.37 0.95
CA ALA A 86 -23.37 -0.18 -0.18
C ALA A 86 -22.52 -1.38 0.30
N GLN A 87 -22.64 -2.49 -0.40
CA GLN A 87 -21.86 -3.69 -0.16
C GLN A 87 -20.78 -3.90 -1.22
N SER A 88 -19.80 -4.74 -0.90
CA SER A 88 -18.81 -5.20 -1.89
C SER A 88 -19.50 -5.91 -3.05
N VAL A 89 -19.02 -5.66 -4.27
CA VAL A 89 -19.48 -6.39 -5.46
C VAL A 89 -19.00 -7.83 -5.53
N PHE A 90 -18.02 -8.20 -4.69
CA PHE A 90 -17.42 -9.54 -4.67
C PHE A 90 -17.96 -10.43 -3.55
N SER A 91 -18.74 -9.90 -2.63
CA SER A 91 -19.28 -10.64 -1.49
C SER A 91 -20.76 -10.38 -1.29
N LEU A 92 -21.45 -11.37 -0.78
CA LEU A 92 -22.84 -11.29 -0.33
C LEU A 92 -22.84 -11.29 1.20
N GLU A 93 -23.50 -10.30 1.81
CA GLU A 93 -23.79 -10.31 3.26
C GLU A 93 -25.02 -11.21 3.48
N THR A 94 -24.77 -12.35 4.09
CA THR A 94 -25.83 -13.38 4.29
C THR A 94 -26.51 -13.30 5.63
N ASP A 95 -26.13 -12.39 6.52
CA ASP A 95 -26.64 -12.27 7.89
C ASP A 95 -28.14 -11.95 7.94
N THR A 96 -28.68 -11.29 6.90
CA THR A 96 -30.08 -10.91 6.75
C THR A 96 -30.80 -11.74 5.67
N MET A 97 -30.18 -12.81 5.21
CA MET A 97 -30.70 -13.65 4.13
C MET A 97 -30.87 -15.09 4.60
N GLU A 98 -31.84 -15.76 4.06
CA GLU A 98 -32.05 -17.19 4.29
C GLU A 98 -31.48 -17.98 3.11
N GLN A 99 -30.78 -19.08 3.44
CA GLN A 99 -30.26 -19.97 2.41
C GLN A 99 -31.40 -20.76 1.77
N VAL A 100 -31.43 -20.73 0.45
CA VAL A 100 -32.44 -21.51 -0.31
C VAL A 100 -32.07 -23.00 -0.18
N MET A 101 -33.03 -23.80 0.29
CA MET A 101 -32.87 -25.24 0.45
C MET A 101 -33.48 -25.99 -0.72
N GLN A 102 -32.96 -27.17 -1.02
CA GLN A 102 -33.58 -28.12 -1.93
C GLN A 102 -34.75 -28.86 -1.23
N GLU A 103 -35.52 -29.61 -2.00
CA GLU A 103 -36.65 -30.40 -1.46
C GLU A 103 -36.25 -31.44 -0.41
N ASP A 104 -34.98 -31.90 -0.47
CA ASP A 104 -34.40 -32.84 0.50
C ASP A 104 -33.86 -32.15 1.78
N GLY A 105 -33.99 -30.83 1.89
CA GLY A 105 -33.49 -30.05 3.01
C GLY A 105 -31.97 -29.77 2.98
N SER A 106 -31.30 -30.12 1.88
CA SER A 106 -29.88 -29.74 1.70
C SER A 106 -29.76 -28.34 1.12
N PRO A 107 -28.63 -27.66 1.41
CA PRO A 107 -28.34 -26.36 0.79
C PRO A 107 -28.29 -26.44 -0.72
N THR A 108 -28.97 -25.51 -1.41
CA THR A 108 -28.92 -25.43 -2.87
C THR A 108 -27.52 -25.12 -3.34
N ARG A 109 -26.94 -26.06 -4.10
CA ARG A 109 -25.68 -25.88 -4.83
C ARG A 109 -25.98 -25.96 -6.30
N LEU A 110 -25.74 -24.85 -6.99
CA LEU A 110 -25.90 -24.73 -8.44
C LEU A 110 -24.54 -24.90 -9.09
N LEU A 111 -24.43 -25.87 -10.00
CA LEU A 111 -23.30 -26.01 -10.91
C LEU A 111 -23.76 -25.57 -12.29
N VAL A 112 -23.20 -24.51 -12.83
CA VAL A 112 -23.66 -23.93 -14.10
C VAL A 112 -22.48 -23.75 -15.04
N ARG A 113 -22.56 -24.36 -16.22
CA ARG A 113 -21.59 -24.25 -17.31
C ARG A 113 -22.01 -23.19 -18.33
N PRO A 114 -21.08 -22.67 -19.13
CA PRO A 114 -21.44 -21.72 -20.20
C PRO A 114 -22.44 -22.33 -21.19
N GLY A 115 -23.52 -21.60 -21.46
CA GLY A 115 -24.64 -22.02 -22.29
C GLY A 115 -25.64 -22.92 -21.57
N GLU A 116 -25.47 -23.19 -20.26
CA GLU A 116 -26.40 -24.00 -19.48
C GLU A 116 -27.38 -23.12 -18.73
N VAL A 117 -28.65 -23.52 -18.74
CA VAL A 117 -29.73 -22.93 -17.96
C VAL A 117 -30.10 -23.86 -16.85
N VAL A 118 -30.05 -23.39 -15.61
CA VAL A 118 -30.36 -24.18 -14.40
C VAL A 118 -31.60 -23.59 -13.73
N GLU A 119 -32.56 -24.46 -13.41
CA GLU A 119 -33.74 -24.08 -12.66
C GLU A 119 -33.41 -23.80 -11.18
N LEU A 120 -33.97 -22.75 -10.63
CA LEU A 120 -33.84 -22.42 -9.22
C LEU A 120 -34.89 -23.15 -8.39
N PRO A 121 -34.51 -23.75 -7.24
CA PRO A 121 -35.45 -24.45 -6.38
C PRO A 121 -36.62 -23.57 -5.93
N GLY A 122 -37.80 -24.19 -5.74
CA GLY A 122 -38.99 -23.50 -5.30
C GLY A 122 -39.63 -22.58 -6.33
N ALA A 123 -39.48 -22.92 -7.62
CA ALA A 123 -40.04 -22.16 -8.76
C ALA A 123 -39.62 -20.68 -8.73
N ARG A 124 -38.37 -20.38 -8.39
CA ARG A 124 -37.81 -19.02 -8.35
C ARG A 124 -37.27 -18.53 -9.71
N GLY A 125 -37.49 -19.32 -10.77
CA GLY A 125 -37.05 -19.00 -12.12
C GLY A 125 -35.78 -19.76 -12.53
N THR A 126 -34.93 -19.15 -13.36
CA THR A 126 -33.75 -19.81 -13.95
C THR A 126 -32.53 -18.91 -13.89
N LEU A 127 -31.34 -19.55 -13.81
CA LEU A 127 -30.05 -18.90 -13.93
C LEU A 127 -29.28 -19.49 -15.11
N GLU A 128 -28.78 -18.62 -15.97
CA GLU A 128 -28.01 -18.96 -17.16
C GLU A 128 -26.62 -18.30 -17.10
N LEU A 129 -25.57 -19.09 -17.39
CA LEU A 129 -24.24 -18.58 -17.68
C LEU A 129 -24.05 -18.47 -19.19
N GLU A 130 -24.36 -17.34 -19.79
CA GLU A 130 -24.30 -17.17 -21.25
C GLU A 130 -22.86 -17.27 -21.78
N SER A 131 -21.92 -16.60 -21.13
CA SER A 131 -20.53 -16.57 -21.58
C SER A 131 -19.57 -16.19 -20.45
N VAL A 132 -18.31 -16.58 -20.63
CA VAL A 132 -17.21 -16.17 -19.74
C VAL A 132 -16.31 -15.19 -20.47
N VAL A 133 -16.18 -13.99 -19.92
CA VAL A 133 -15.30 -12.93 -20.43
C VAL A 133 -14.17 -12.66 -19.44
N ARG A 134 -12.99 -12.31 -19.97
CA ARG A 134 -11.85 -11.92 -19.14
C ARG A 134 -11.96 -10.44 -18.79
N TRP A 135 -11.63 -10.11 -17.56
CA TRP A 135 -11.57 -8.73 -17.11
C TRP A 135 -10.17 -8.39 -16.57
N GLY A 136 -9.85 -7.13 -16.49
CA GLY A 136 -8.60 -6.64 -15.93
C GLY A 136 -8.87 -5.46 -15.02
N GLY A 137 -8.39 -5.55 -13.78
CA GLY A 137 -8.41 -4.43 -12.84
C GLY A 137 -7.22 -3.51 -13.11
N LEU A 138 -7.48 -2.22 -13.34
CA LEU A 138 -6.45 -1.20 -13.50
C LEU A 138 -6.43 -0.30 -12.26
N LEU A 139 -5.30 -0.29 -11.57
CA LEU A 139 -5.06 0.65 -10.49
C LEU A 139 -4.41 1.92 -11.05
N VAL A 140 -5.16 2.99 -11.18
CA VAL A 140 -4.63 4.31 -11.54
C VAL A 140 -4.22 5.05 -10.29
N ARG A 141 -2.90 5.25 -10.12
CA ARG A 141 -2.35 6.00 -8.99
C ARG A 141 -1.76 7.33 -9.48
N HIS A 142 -2.32 8.43 -9.00
CA HIS A 142 -1.74 9.75 -9.14
C HIS A 142 -1.23 10.24 -7.78
N ASP A 143 0.10 10.39 -7.67
CA ASP A 143 0.76 10.81 -6.43
C ASP A 143 1.53 12.11 -6.68
N PRO A 144 0.91 13.29 -6.49
CA PRO A 144 1.54 14.58 -6.72
C PRO A 144 2.66 14.87 -5.70
N GLY A 145 2.68 14.18 -4.57
CA GLY A 145 3.71 14.31 -3.52
C GLY A 145 5.03 13.64 -3.83
N ARG A 146 5.11 12.76 -4.83
CA ARG A 146 6.30 11.96 -5.13
C ARG A 146 7.52 12.83 -5.48
N ILE A 147 7.36 13.84 -6.33
CA ILE A 147 8.46 14.71 -6.76
C ILE A 147 8.94 15.61 -5.62
N PRO A 148 8.07 16.36 -4.89
CA PRO A 148 8.49 17.12 -3.70
C PRO A 148 9.19 16.27 -2.64
N ALA A 149 8.68 15.07 -2.37
CA ALA A 149 9.29 14.14 -1.41
C ALA A 149 10.71 13.71 -1.84
N LEU A 150 10.90 13.41 -3.13
CA LEU A 150 12.22 13.06 -3.66
C LEU A 150 13.21 14.23 -3.56
N LEU A 151 12.78 15.45 -3.91
CA LEU A 151 13.61 16.65 -3.82
C LEU A 151 14.00 16.97 -2.37
N SER A 152 13.07 16.86 -1.43
CA SER A 152 13.36 17.10 -0.01
C SER A 152 14.32 16.06 0.55
N ALA A 153 14.18 14.78 0.18
CA ALA A 153 15.11 13.73 0.57
C ALA A 153 16.52 13.98 0.00
N ALA A 154 16.62 14.39 -1.26
CA ALA A 154 17.91 14.76 -1.89
C ALA A 154 18.55 15.96 -1.17
N ALA A 155 17.78 17.00 -0.87
CA ALA A 155 18.25 18.17 -0.14
C ALA A 155 18.74 17.83 1.28
N ALA A 156 18.02 16.96 1.98
CA ALA A 156 18.44 16.46 3.30
C ALA A 156 19.77 15.68 3.23
N MET A 157 19.94 14.87 2.21
CA MET A 157 21.19 14.11 1.99
C MET A 157 22.37 15.06 1.70
N VAL A 158 22.17 16.05 0.85
CA VAL A 158 23.18 17.09 0.59
C VAL A 158 23.52 17.86 1.86
N GLY A 159 22.51 18.26 2.65
CA GLY A 159 22.71 18.92 3.94
C GLY A 159 23.54 18.07 4.92
N LEU A 160 23.27 16.77 4.96
CA LEU A 160 24.04 15.85 5.79
C LEU A 160 25.52 15.74 5.33
N LEU A 161 25.73 15.64 4.03
CA LEU A 161 27.10 15.59 3.46
C LEU A 161 27.87 16.88 3.75
N LEU A 162 27.23 18.04 3.60
CA LEU A 162 27.81 19.34 3.95
C LEU A 162 28.14 19.41 5.44
N MET A 163 27.24 18.95 6.31
CA MET A 163 27.46 18.93 7.75
C MET A 163 28.66 18.08 8.14
N LEU A 164 28.86 16.93 7.47
CA LEU A 164 30.01 16.06 7.69
C LEU A 164 31.29 16.60 7.08
N GLY A 165 31.19 17.28 5.91
CA GLY A 165 32.31 17.85 5.19
C GLY A 165 32.88 19.13 5.80
N VAL A 166 32.01 19.96 6.43
CA VAL A 166 32.44 21.22 7.05
C VAL A 166 33.04 20.95 8.43
N ARG A 167 34.35 21.11 8.53
CA ARG A 167 35.10 20.95 9.77
C ARG A 167 34.84 22.16 10.67
N ARG A 168 34.37 21.91 11.88
CA ARG A 168 34.20 22.95 12.92
C ARG A 168 35.53 23.19 13.60
N ARG A 169 36.09 24.39 13.46
CA ARG A 169 37.29 24.87 14.15
C ARG A 169 36.87 25.74 15.33
N ARG A 170 37.51 25.57 16.47
CA ARG A 170 37.29 26.43 17.65
C ARG A 170 38.62 27.11 17.98
N VAL A 171 38.61 28.46 17.98
CA VAL A 171 39.73 29.27 18.39
C VAL A 171 39.38 29.90 19.74
N PHE A 172 40.32 29.77 20.69
CA PHE A 172 40.19 30.34 22.03
C PHE A 172 41.25 31.40 22.15
N VAL A 173 40.83 32.58 22.59
CA VAL A 173 41.73 33.70 22.87
C VAL A 173 41.68 33.96 24.36
N ARG A 174 42.86 33.87 25.04
CA ARG A 174 43.01 34.21 26.44
C ARG A 174 43.79 35.50 26.55
N VAL A 175 43.25 36.47 27.26
CA VAL A 175 43.86 37.75 27.51
C VAL A 175 44.29 37.76 28.96
N GLU A 176 45.59 37.93 29.25
CA GLU A 176 46.13 38.03 30.59
C GLU A 176 46.46 39.48 30.90
N PRO A 177 45.85 40.10 31.93
CA PRO A 177 46.16 41.48 32.31
C PRO A 177 47.62 41.61 32.79
N PRO A 178 48.20 42.81 32.67
CA PRO A 178 49.53 43.02 33.15
C PRO A 178 49.60 42.82 34.68
N ALA A 179 50.52 41.97 35.15
CA ALA A 179 50.69 41.66 36.53
C ALA A 179 52.17 41.78 36.94
N GLY A 180 52.43 42.45 38.08
CA GLY A 180 53.76 42.68 38.62
C GLY A 180 54.63 43.62 37.76
N GLU A 181 55.85 43.24 37.47
CA GLU A 181 56.78 44.04 36.64
C GLU A 181 56.49 43.98 35.13
N ARG A 182 55.53 43.17 34.69
CA ARG A 182 55.13 43.11 33.28
C ARG A 182 54.22 44.29 32.90
N ARG A 183 54.74 45.15 32.06
CA ARG A 183 54.01 46.34 31.55
C ARG A 183 53.13 46.05 30.31
N HIS A 184 53.04 44.76 29.87
CA HIS A 184 52.37 44.40 28.66
C HIS A 184 51.29 43.35 28.95
N THR A 185 50.17 43.44 28.21
CA THR A 185 49.07 42.47 28.21
C THR A 185 49.51 41.23 27.40
N GLY A 186 49.44 40.08 27.99
CA GLY A 186 49.68 38.82 27.30
C GLY A 186 48.42 38.33 26.56
N ILE A 187 48.57 37.94 25.31
CA ILE A 187 47.49 37.34 24.56
C ILE A 187 47.95 35.96 24.11
N THR A 188 47.18 34.95 24.48
CA THR A 188 47.44 33.55 24.06
C THR A 188 46.29 33.09 23.18
N VAL A 189 46.59 32.66 21.96
CA VAL A 189 45.60 32.08 21.03
C VAL A 189 45.86 30.56 20.97
N ALA A 190 44.80 29.79 21.22
CA ALA A 190 44.84 28.35 21.10
C ALA A 190 43.70 27.90 20.19
N ALA A 191 44.00 26.99 19.30
CA ALA A 191 42.98 26.39 18.41
C ALA A 191 42.85 24.91 18.69
N LEU A 192 41.63 24.44 18.82
CA LEU A 192 41.31 23.03 19.05
C LEU A 192 40.63 22.42 17.84
N PRO A 193 41.25 21.44 17.18
CA PRO A 193 40.64 20.70 16.09
C PRO A 193 39.71 19.62 16.60
N LYS A 194 38.66 19.33 15.85
CA LYS A 194 37.93 18.07 15.97
C LYS A 194 38.53 17.09 14.93
N GLY A 195 39.62 16.39 15.26
CA GLY A 195 40.35 15.51 14.36
C GLY A 195 41.68 16.15 13.85
N THR A 196 42.36 15.50 12.91
CA THR A 196 43.63 15.98 12.33
C THR A 196 43.32 17.08 11.31
N ASP A 197 43.79 18.29 11.56
CA ASP A 197 43.62 19.47 10.68
C ASP A 197 44.95 20.17 10.50
N PRO A 198 45.66 19.96 9.39
CA PRO A 198 46.98 20.54 9.12
C PRO A 198 46.99 22.07 8.96
N GLY A 199 45.84 22.71 8.70
CA GLY A 199 45.73 24.17 8.54
C GLY A 199 45.29 24.90 9.81
N LEU A 200 45.32 24.24 10.98
CA LEU A 200 44.85 24.87 12.20
C LEU A 200 45.87 25.81 12.80
N GLU A 201 47.16 25.47 12.67
CA GLU A 201 48.29 26.31 13.14
C GLU A 201 48.33 27.64 12.37
N ASP A 202 48.19 27.56 11.02
CA ASP A 202 48.13 28.76 10.20
C ASP A 202 46.93 29.68 10.55
N LEU A 203 45.79 29.08 10.92
CA LEU A 203 44.62 29.83 11.35
C LEU A 203 44.85 30.52 12.71
N ALA A 204 45.51 29.85 13.66
CA ALA A 204 45.84 30.42 14.96
C ALA A 204 46.79 31.58 14.82
N ASP A 205 47.82 31.46 13.98
CA ASP A 205 48.79 32.50 13.67
C ASP A 205 48.15 33.69 12.98
N GLN A 206 47.27 33.47 11.99
CA GLN A 206 46.52 34.56 11.35
C GLN A 206 45.64 35.36 12.34
N VAL A 207 44.94 34.64 13.26
CA VAL A 207 44.12 35.29 14.28
C VAL A 207 44.98 36.10 15.25
N LEU A 208 46.15 35.55 15.67
CA LEU A 208 47.09 36.24 16.53
C LEU A 208 47.64 37.53 15.86
N ASP A 209 48.05 37.42 14.59
CA ASP A 209 48.54 38.57 13.82
C ASP A 209 47.50 39.65 13.68
N GLN A 210 46.24 39.30 13.38
CA GLN A 210 45.12 40.26 13.31
C GLN A 210 44.87 41.00 14.64
N ILE A 211 44.92 40.24 15.76
CA ILE A 211 44.75 40.84 17.10
C ILE A 211 45.92 41.79 17.42
N VAL A 212 47.15 41.38 17.11
CA VAL A 212 48.35 42.19 17.36
C VAL A 212 48.34 43.44 16.52
N GLN A 213 47.97 43.37 15.23
CA GLN A 213 47.82 44.56 14.36
C GLN A 213 46.75 45.50 14.89
N ALA A 214 45.59 44.96 15.30
CA ALA A 214 44.48 45.79 15.83
C ALA A 214 44.85 46.46 17.14
N ALA A 215 45.68 45.84 17.98
CA ALA A 215 46.15 46.36 19.26
C ALA A 215 47.38 47.29 19.16
N GLY A 216 47.96 47.50 17.97
CA GLY A 216 49.18 48.29 17.77
C GLY A 216 50.42 47.69 18.42
N GLY A 217 50.43 46.37 18.68
CA GLY A 217 51.48 45.65 19.37
C GLY A 217 52.47 44.97 18.44
N ARG A 218 53.51 44.29 19.01
CA ARG A 218 54.41 43.42 18.31
C ARG A 218 54.15 41.98 18.74
N ALA A 219 53.93 41.07 17.77
CA ALA A 219 53.87 39.65 18.02
C ALA A 219 55.25 39.14 18.42
N THR A 220 55.34 38.48 19.55
CA THR A 220 56.50 37.63 19.89
C THR A 220 56.04 36.19 19.89
N GLN A 221 56.42 35.47 18.86
CA GLN A 221 56.12 34.05 18.75
C GLN A 221 56.88 33.30 19.81
N LYS A 222 56.19 32.60 20.69
CA LYS A 222 56.77 31.65 21.61
C LYS A 222 56.37 30.27 21.14
N ASP A 223 57.33 29.54 20.57
CA ASP A 223 57.18 28.12 20.27
C ASP A 223 56.77 27.37 21.55
N GLY A 224 55.54 26.92 21.58
CA GLY A 224 55.00 26.07 22.63
C GLY A 224 55.03 24.61 22.18
N THR A 225 56.14 23.95 22.36
CA THR A 225 56.17 22.48 22.35
C THR A 225 55.48 21.96 23.60
N VAL A 226 54.37 21.21 23.44
CA VAL A 226 53.89 20.21 24.38
C VAL A 226 53.54 18.96 23.61
#